data_4c4f1436319f2e3db157969d7eed6c80
#
_entry.id   4c4f1436319f2e3db157969d7eed6c80
#
_cell.length_a   1.000
_cell.length_b   1.000
_cell.length_c   1.000
_cell.angle_alpha   90.00
_cell.angle_beta   90.00
_cell.angle_gamma   90.00
#
_symmetry.space_group_name_H-M   'P 1'
#
loop_
_entity.id
_entity.type
_entity.pdbx_description
1 polymer ?
#
loop_
_entity_poly.entity_id
_entity_poly.type
_entity_poly.pdbx_seq_one_letter_code
_entity_poly.pdbx_strand_id
1 'polypeptide(L)'
;MSQQKDRPNDRKAERLVKEAAEAARAEETLIATRKAKAARLRDRGENPFANDVTAGEPLTELAAVRARFDGARAAAEPKAEGAAPDRPAADRYDPASVEPLPFRVAGRVLFVRSFGGVTFVRLRDRTGELQLYCEQGSLAEFERLEDIDLGDFIEARGVAMATQKGELSIRAERLRLLTKAYRPLPTKTSFKDVESRYRMRYVDLVANPHVAGVFRARSAIVAALREFLDARGFLEVETPTMHTLVGGATAKPFKTHHNALDLELFLRIAPELFLKRLVVGGFERVYEIARCYRNEGLSTRHNPEFTMIEYYQAYATYETLMDGTEAMLRHVDARLAERLPAEHAAWVAQRTYSLERFARVPMAEGIARALSKSGLPADVPQRIAADDAPIKEWAKAAKASGREIDWTNFRAGAKKCESPGELVFSAYEYVVEPFLTRDYRTEAGDKSIP
;
A
#
# COMPACT_ATOMS: atom_id res chain seq x y z
N MET A 1 37.37 42.42 -17.65
CA MET A 1 36.64 42.01 -16.45
C MET A 1 35.20 41.70 -16.85
N SER A 2 34.88 40.45 -17.15
CA SER A 2 33.52 40.03 -17.51
C SER A 2 32.72 39.72 -16.25
N GLN A 3 31.70 40.47 -15.97
CA GLN A 3 30.71 40.17 -14.95
C GLN A 3 29.96 38.91 -15.36
N GLN A 4 30.20 37.84 -14.64
CA GLN A 4 29.44 36.59 -14.75
C GLN A 4 28.01 36.88 -14.23
N LYS A 5 27.03 37.01 -15.14
CA LYS A 5 25.62 37.13 -14.78
C LYS A 5 25.17 35.81 -14.18
N ASP A 6 24.92 35.79 -12.85
CA ASP A 6 24.26 34.71 -12.13
C ASP A 6 23.01 34.24 -12.90
N ARG A 7 22.96 32.96 -13.28
CA ARG A 7 21.82 32.37 -13.95
C ARG A 7 20.65 32.25 -12.96
N PRO A 8 19.40 32.46 -13.37
CA PRO A 8 18.22 32.33 -12.49
C PRO A 8 18.13 31.00 -11.75
N ASN A 9 18.74 29.95 -12.29
CA ASN A 9 18.80 28.62 -11.68
C ASN A 9 19.70 28.55 -10.45
N ASP A 10 20.80 29.30 -10.41
CA ASP A 10 21.76 29.28 -9.30
C ASP A 10 21.15 29.92 -8.04
N ARG A 11 20.46 31.03 -8.18
CA ARG A 11 19.74 31.69 -7.07
C ARG A 11 18.62 30.84 -6.48
N LYS A 12 17.92 30.05 -7.34
CA LYS A 12 16.89 29.12 -6.87
C LYS A 12 17.50 27.96 -6.09
N ALA A 13 18.63 27.42 -6.55
CA ALA A 13 19.37 26.35 -5.86
C ALA A 13 19.91 26.83 -4.50
N GLU A 14 20.53 28.02 -4.43
CA GLU A 14 21.02 28.62 -3.18
C GLU A 14 19.89 28.87 -2.18
N ARG A 15 18.74 29.35 -2.64
CA ARG A 15 17.57 29.52 -1.79
C ARG A 15 17.07 28.22 -1.21
N LEU A 16 16.99 27.15 -2.00
CA LEU A 16 16.57 25.81 -1.53
C LEU A 16 17.54 25.24 -0.50
N VAL A 17 18.86 25.41 -0.70
CA VAL A 17 19.87 24.98 0.25
C VAL A 17 19.75 25.74 1.58
N LYS A 18 19.50 27.05 1.52
CA LYS A 18 19.32 27.86 2.73
C LYS A 18 18.06 27.47 3.50
N GLU A 19 16.92 27.30 2.80
CA GLU A 19 15.66 26.85 3.38
C GLU A 19 15.80 25.44 4.04
N ALA A 20 16.53 24.53 3.40
CA ALA A 20 16.82 23.21 3.96
C ALA A 20 17.70 23.28 5.23
N ALA A 21 18.71 24.15 5.23
CA ALA A 21 19.57 24.35 6.41
C ALA A 21 18.82 24.98 7.59
N GLU A 22 17.93 25.92 7.33
CA GLU A 22 17.05 26.53 8.35
C GLU A 22 16.08 25.50 8.93
N ALA A 23 15.46 24.69 8.08
CA ALA A 23 14.59 23.60 8.51
C ALA A 23 15.31 22.56 9.37
N ALA A 24 16.54 22.17 9.01
CA ALA A 24 17.35 21.24 9.78
C ALA A 24 17.70 21.79 11.19
N ARG A 25 18.07 23.06 11.29
CA ARG A 25 18.33 23.73 12.58
C ARG A 25 17.08 23.80 13.46
N ALA A 26 15.93 24.09 12.87
CA ALA A 26 14.66 24.12 13.58
C ALA A 26 14.30 22.71 14.11
N GLU A 27 14.52 21.66 13.32
CA GLU A 27 14.33 20.28 13.75
C GLU A 27 15.26 19.91 14.91
N GLU A 28 16.55 20.25 14.84
CA GLU A 28 17.52 20.02 15.92
C GLU A 28 17.09 20.67 17.23
N THR A 29 16.61 21.92 17.18
CA THR A 29 16.08 22.66 18.34
C THR A 29 14.89 21.97 18.96
N LEU A 30 13.95 21.50 18.13
CA LEU A 30 12.78 20.73 18.59
C LEU A 30 13.20 19.42 19.25
N ILE A 31 14.15 18.70 18.64
CA ILE A 31 14.69 17.45 19.21
C ILE A 31 15.33 17.71 20.58
N ALA A 32 16.13 18.76 20.71
CA ALA A 32 16.76 19.14 21.98
C ALA A 32 15.70 19.45 23.06
N THR A 33 14.68 20.22 22.71
CA THR A 33 13.55 20.55 23.62
C THR A 33 12.84 19.29 24.09
N ARG A 34 12.55 18.35 23.19
CA ARG A 34 11.85 17.09 23.52
C ARG A 34 12.72 16.15 24.36
N LYS A 35 14.05 16.13 24.12
CA LYS A 35 14.99 15.40 24.98
C LYS A 35 15.04 16.00 26.39
N ALA A 36 14.99 17.33 26.53
CA ALA A 36 14.92 18.00 27.82
C ALA A 36 13.63 17.65 28.58
N LYS A 37 12.47 17.57 27.88
CA LYS A 37 11.21 17.07 28.48
C LYS A 37 11.36 15.63 28.98
N ALA A 38 11.98 14.75 28.21
CA ALA A 38 12.22 13.37 28.62
C ALA A 38 13.18 13.27 29.83
N ALA A 39 14.16 14.17 29.93
CA ALA A 39 15.03 14.27 31.10
C ALA A 39 14.23 14.67 32.35
N ARG A 40 13.39 15.70 32.27
CA ARG A 40 12.51 16.10 33.38
C ARG A 40 11.60 14.98 33.87
N LEU A 41 11.09 14.14 32.96
CA LEU A 41 10.31 12.94 33.32
C LEU A 41 11.15 11.97 34.15
N ARG A 42 12.41 11.71 33.75
CA ARG A 42 13.33 10.82 34.50
C ARG A 42 13.68 11.39 35.87
N ASP A 43 13.88 12.71 35.96
CA ASP A 43 14.16 13.41 37.23
C ASP A 43 12.99 13.25 38.22
N ARG A 44 11.75 13.09 37.71
CA ARG A 44 10.56 12.77 38.52
C ARG A 44 10.36 11.27 38.78
N GLY A 45 11.31 10.42 38.36
CA GLY A 45 11.21 8.95 38.51
C GLY A 45 10.30 8.28 37.47
N GLU A 46 9.91 8.99 36.40
CA GLU A 46 9.06 8.48 35.34
C GLU A 46 9.88 7.96 34.17
N ASN A 47 9.48 6.83 33.57
CA ASN A 47 10.12 6.31 32.38
C ASN A 47 9.46 6.89 31.11
N PRO A 48 10.14 7.74 30.32
CA PRO A 48 9.59 8.28 29.08
C PRO A 48 9.44 7.23 27.95
N PHE A 49 9.83 5.97 28.23
CA PHE A 49 9.69 4.80 27.36
C PHE A 49 9.16 3.63 28.19
N ALA A 50 7.88 3.68 28.54
CA ALA A 50 7.24 2.72 29.42
C ALA A 50 7.27 1.30 28.81
N ASN A 51 7.56 0.31 29.65
CA ASN A 51 7.58 -1.11 29.29
C ASN A 51 6.60 -1.96 30.11
N ASP A 52 5.72 -1.31 30.86
CA ASP A 52 4.75 -1.91 31.77
C ASP A 52 3.29 -1.67 31.35
N VAL A 53 3.06 -1.39 30.07
CA VAL A 53 1.73 -1.04 29.51
C VAL A 53 0.72 -2.17 29.68
N THR A 54 1.19 -3.41 29.71
CA THR A 54 0.36 -4.60 29.90
C THR A 54 -0.05 -4.84 31.36
N ALA A 55 0.54 -4.11 32.31
CA ALA A 55 0.14 -4.20 33.70
C ALA A 55 -1.21 -3.53 33.95
N GLY A 56 -2.12 -4.23 34.62
CA GLY A 56 -3.45 -3.73 34.97
C GLY A 56 -4.54 -4.04 33.94
N GLU A 57 -5.57 -3.19 33.88
CA GLU A 57 -6.69 -3.38 32.96
C GLU A 57 -6.29 -3.35 31.49
N PRO A 58 -6.92 -4.17 30.63
CA PRO A 58 -6.64 -4.15 29.19
C PRO A 58 -6.90 -2.78 28.56
N LEU A 59 -6.09 -2.43 27.56
CA LEU A 59 -6.36 -1.27 26.72
C LEU A 59 -7.58 -1.54 25.83
N THR A 60 -8.46 -0.55 25.74
CA THR A 60 -9.60 -0.58 24.82
C THR A 60 -9.20 0.09 23.50
N GLU A 61 -9.44 -0.58 22.38
CA GLU A 61 -9.25 0.01 21.06
C GLU A 61 -10.19 1.19 20.82
N LEU A 62 -9.71 2.23 20.12
CA LEU A 62 -10.47 3.46 19.92
C LEU A 62 -11.78 3.23 19.15
N ALA A 63 -11.81 2.30 18.18
CA ALA A 63 -13.05 1.91 17.50
C ALA A 63 -14.04 1.20 18.44
N ALA A 64 -13.55 0.40 19.38
CA ALA A 64 -14.41 -0.28 20.36
C ALA A 64 -15.01 0.73 21.38
N VAL A 65 -14.29 1.80 21.74
CA VAL A 65 -14.85 2.90 22.54
C VAL A 65 -16.03 3.52 21.80
N ARG A 66 -15.87 3.82 20.51
CA ARG A 66 -16.94 4.40 19.68
C ARG A 66 -18.16 3.48 19.62
N ALA A 67 -17.95 2.20 19.30
CA ALA A 67 -19.03 1.23 19.19
C ALA A 67 -19.82 1.07 20.51
N ARG A 68 -19.12 1.01 21.65
CA ARG A 68 -19.76 0.90 22.97
C ARG A 68 -20.50 2.17 23.37
N PHE A 69 -19.93 3.35 23.05
CA PHE A 69 -20.59 4.63 23.31
C PHE A 69 -21.83 4.82 22.43
N ASP A 70 -21.75 4.52 21.13
CA ASP A 70 -22.87 4.64 20.21
C ASP A 70 -23.99 3.64 20.58
N GLY A 71 -23.63 2.43 21.03
CA GLY A 71 -24.58 1.43 21.55
C GLY A 71 -25.30 1.89 22.82
N ALA A 72 -24.55 2.42 23.78
CA ALA A 72 -25.14 2.96 25.03
C ALA A 72 -26.03 4.17 24.74
N ARG A 73 -25.63 5.05 23.83
CA ARG A 73 -26.38 6.19 23.38
C ARG A 73 -27.67 5.81 22.65
N ALA A 74 -27.64 4.76 21.84
CA ALA A 74 -28.83 4.24 21.14
C ALA A 74 -29.85 3.62 22.13
N ALA A 75 -29.37 3.08 23.25
CA ALA A 75 -30.20 2.50 24.30
C ALA A 75 -30.77 3.57 25.31
N ALA A 76 -30.20 4.77 25.30
CA ALA A 76 -30.64 5.85 26.18
C ALA A 76 -32.00 6.44 25.71
N GLU A 77 -32.87 6.81 26.64
CA GLU A 77 -34.16 7.44 26.30
C GLU A 77 -33.93 8.76 25.55
N PRO A 78 -34.73 9.06 24.50
CA PRO A 78 -34.65 10.34 23.82
C PRO A 78 -35.06 11.46 24.77
N LYS A 79 -34.41 12.62 24.71
CA LYS A 79 -34.84 13.84 25.43
C LYS A 79 -36.31 14.11 25.12
N ALA A 80 -37.09 14.41 26.17
CA ALA A 80 -38.51 14.74 26.09
C ALA A 80 -38.82 15.77 24.99
N GLU A 81 -39.96 15.62 24.35
CA GLU A 81 -40.49 16.44 23.26
C GLU A 81 -40.30 17.94 23.48
N GLY A 82 -39.55 18.59 22.60
CA GLY A 82 -39.27 20.03 22.61
C GLY A 82 -37.96 20.45 21.95
N ALA A 83 -37.10 19.51 21.59
CA ALA A 83 -35.88 19.80 20.87
C ALA A 83 -36.17 20.05 19.38
N ALA A 84 -35.78 21.22 18.87
CA ALA A 84 -35.96 21.61 17.48
C ALA A 84 -35.42 20.52 16.49
N PRO A 85 -36.15 20.20 15.42
CA PRO A 85 -35.80 19.11 14.48
C PRO A 85 -34.46 19.28 13.76
N ASP A 86 -33.87 20.46 13.78
CA ASP A 86 -32.63 20.82 13.09
C ASP A 86 -31.34 20.60 13.92
N ARG A 87 -31.43 20.09 15.14
CA ARG A 87 -30.21 19.79 15.91
C ARG A 87 -29.63 18.43 15.56
N PRO A 88 -28.27 18.30 15.49
CA PRO A 88 -27.62 17.02 15.29
C PRO A 88 -28.13 15.96 16.27
N ALA A 89 -28.18 14.71 15.86
CA ALA A 89 -28.61 13.59 16.69
C ALA A 89 -27.90 13.54 18.07
N ALA A 90 -26.68 14.10 18.14
CA ALA A 90 -25.90 14.28 19.37
C ALA A 90 -26.61 15.05 20.47
N ASP A 91 -27.48 16.01 20.13
CA ASP A 91 -28.18 16.87 21.09
C ASP A 91 -29.54 16.30 21.53
N ARG A 92 -29.91 15.14 21.02
CA ARG A 92 -31.26 14.55 21.28
C ARG A 92 -31.32 13.58 22.45
N TYR A 93 -30.20 13.24 23.07
CA TYR A 93 -30.19 12.40 24.27
C TYR A 93 -29.80 13.20 25.51
N ASP A 94 -30.30 12.79 26.69
CA ASP A 94 -29.82 13.34 27.94
C ASP A 94 -28.51 12.69 28.33
N PRO A 95 -27.38 13.45 28.41
CA PRO A 95 -26.10 12.88 28.86
C PRO A 95 -26.16 12.21 30.23
N ALA A 96 -27.11 12.61 31.12
CA ALA A 96 -27.29 12.00 32.41
C ALA A 96 -28.01 10.64 32.36
N SER A 97 -28.65 10.29 31.24
CA SER A 97 -29.33 9.00 31.05
C SER A 97 -28.37 7.89 30.60
N VAL A 98 -27.14 8.24 30.20
CA VAL A 98 -26.09 7.26 29.84
C VAL A 98 -25.19 7.03 31.02
N GLU A 99 -25.13 5.79 31.52
CA GLU A 99 -24.18 5.43 32.57
C GLU A 99 -22.73 5.77 32.18
N PRO A 100 -21.92 6.26 33.14
CA PRO A 100 -20.52 6.53 32.89
C PRO A 100 -19.80 5.29 32.35
N LEU A 101 -19.25 5.39 31.15
CA LEU A 101 -18.46 4.30 30.52
C LEU A 101 -16.98 4.60 30.71
N PRO A 102 -16.30 3.97 31.69
CA PRO A 102 -14.87 4.14 31.87
C PRO A 102 -14.10 3.37 30.82
N PHE A 103 -13.02 3.98 30.35
CA PHE A 103 -12.11 3.40 29.38
C PHE A 103 -10.65 3.66 29.74
N ARG A 104 -9.82 2.67 29.43
CA ARG A 104 -8.38 2.80 29.37
C ARG A 104 -7.97 2.69 27.90
N VAL A 105 -7.41 3.76 27.33
CA VAL A 105 -7.04 3.83 25.93
C VAL A 105 -5.58 4.24 25.77
N ALA A 106 -4.97 3.89 24.66
CA ALA A 106 -3.66 4.40 24.30
C ALA A 106 -3.59 4.68 22.79
N GLY A 107 -2.72 5.63 22.43
CA GLY A 107 -2.54 5.95 21.01
C GLY A 107 -1.45 6.99 20.79
N ARG A 108 -1.15 7.23 19.52
CA ARG A 108 -0.23 8.29 19.09
C ARG A 108 -0.94 9.62 19.10
N VAL A 109 -0.30 10.62 19.69
CA VAL A 109 -0.76 12.03 19.68
C VAL A 109 -0.57 12.62 18.28
N LEU A 110 -1.68 12.99 17.66
CA LEU A 110 -1.68 13.61 16.32
C LEU A 110 -1.90 15.11 16.37
N PHE A 111 -2.57 15.58 17.41
CA PHE A 111 -2.97 16.97 17.55
C PHE A 111 -3.15 17.33 19.03
N VAL A 112 -2.70 18.52 19.41
CA VAL A 112 -2.92 19.11 20.75
C VAL A 112 -3.39 20.53 20.54
N ARG A 113 -4.46 20.92 21.22
CA ARG A 113 -4.99 22.29 21.16
C ARG A 113 -5.53 22.70 22.53
N SER A 114 -4.96 23.74 23.08
CA SER A 114 -5.30 24.28 24.39
C SER A 114 -6.12 25.56 24.30
N PHE A 115 -7.11 25.68 25.17
CA PHE A 115 -7.97 26.87 25.34
C PHE A 115 -8.16 27.11 26.83
N GLY A 116 -7.32 27.97 27.41
CA GLY A 116 -7.39 28.22 28.88
C GLY A 116 -7.24 26.92 29.67
N GLY A 117 -8.24 26.62 30.49
CA GLY A 117 -8.26 25.41 31.34
C GLY A 117 -8.65 24.12 30.65
N VAL A 118 -8.76 24.08 29.30
CA VAL A 118 -9.14 22.88 28.54
C VAL A 118 -8.14 22.61 27.42
N THR A 119 -7.71 21.36 27.32
CA THR A 119 -6.85 20.89 26.23
C THR A 119 -7.49 19.70 25.53
N PHE A 120 -7.56 19.77 24.20
CA PHE A 120 -7.98 18.68 23.36
C PHE A 120 -6.76 17.96 22.80
N VAL A 121 -6.72 16.63 22.95
CA VAL A 121 -5.67 15.77 22.40
C VAL A 121 -6.30 14.75 21.49
N ARG A 122 -5.86 14.66 20.21
CA ARG A 122 -6.33 13.62 19.31
C ARG A 122 -5.36 12.47 19.30
N LEU A 123 -5.86 11.29 19.60
CA LEU A 123 -5.13 10.03 19.56
C LEU A 123 -5.48 9.24 18.32
N ARG A 124 -4.50 8.43 17.86
CA ARG A 124 -4.69 7.39 16.84
C ARG A 124 -4.08 6.09 17.33
N ASP A 125 -4.86 5.03 17.22
CA ASP A 125 -4.40 3.65 17.32
C ASP A 125 -4.51 2.94 15.95
N ARG A 126 -4.41 1.60 15.92
CA ARG A 126 -4.57 0.80 14.69
C ARG A 126 -6.00 0.78 14.15
N THR A 127 -7.00 1.13 14.95
CA THR A 127 -8.43 1.01 14.65
C THR A 127 -9.08 2.34 14.27
N GLY A 128 -8.49 3.48 14.67
CA GLY A 128 -9.03 4.77 14.33
C GLY A 128 -8.48 5.93 15.16
N GLU A 129 -9.25 7.01 15.18
CA GLU A 129 -8.92 8.23 15.93
C GLU A 129 -10.01 8.55 16.95
N LEU A 130 -9.59 9.08 18.10
CA LEU A 130 -10.47 9.53 19.17
C LEU A 130 -9.91 10.80 19.83
N GLN A 131 -10.78 11.65 20.30
CA GLN A 131 -10.43 12.86 21.03
C GLN A 131 -10.39 12.58 22.54
N LEU A 132 -9.39 13.12 23.22
CA LEU A 132 -9.38 13.30 24.65
C LEU A 132 -9.81 14.74 24.97
N TYR A 133 -10.64 14.91 25.98
CA TYR A 133 -11.01 16.15 26.60
C TYR A 133 -10.30 16.22 27.96
N CYS A 134 -9.32 17.11 28.07
CA CYS A 134 -8.50 17.29 29.25
C CYS A 134 -8.86 18.62 29.88
N GLU A 135 -9.49 18.61 31.04
CA GLU A 135 -9.96 19.78 31.74
C GLU A 135 -9.23 19.96 33.07
N GLN A 136 -8.83 21.19 33.36
CA GLN A 136 -8.23 21.54 34.64
C GLN A 136 -9.24 21.29 35.77
N GLY A 137 -8.84 20.54 36.80
CA GLY A 137 -9.71 20.13 37.89
C GLY A 137 -10.34 18.75 37.72
N SER A 138 -10.47 18.22 36.47
CA SER A 138 -10.88 16.84 36.21
C SER A 138 -9.70 15.93 35.95
N LEU A 139 -8.72 16.43 35.22
CA LEU A 139 -7.47 15.69 34.92
C LEU A 139 -6.49 15.83 36.08
N ALA A 140 -6.15 14.73 36.70
CA ALA A 140 -5.03 14.68 37.64
C ALA A 140 -3.73 15.12 36.96
N GLU A 141 -3.03 16.05 37.59
CA GLU A 141 -1.73 16.55 37.07
C GLU A 141 -1.85 17.16 35.66
N PHE A 142 -2.77 18.11 35.49
CA PHE A 142 -3.06 18.79 34.22
C PHE A 142 -1.82 19.42 33.60
N GLU A 143 -0.87 19.89 34.40
CA GLU A 143 0.41 20.46 33.99
C GLU A 143 1.30 19.47 33.20
N ARG A 144 1.09 18.17 33.32
CA ARG A 144 1.81 17.14 32.55
C ARG A 144 1.52 17.21 31.06
N LEU A 145 0.46 17.87 30.64
CA LEU A 145 0.19 18.11 29.21
C LEU A 145 1.32 18.91 28.52
N GLU A 146 2.06 19.71 29.28
CA GLU A 146 3.22 20.44 28.76
C GLU A 146 4.39 19.52 28.28
N ASP A 147 4.47 18.32 28.86
CA ASP A 147 5.49 17.32 28.47
C ASP A 147 5.11 16.52 27.23
N ILE A 148 3.85 16.61 26.79
CA ILE A 148 3.31 15.88 25.65
C ILE A 148 3.56 16.66 24.35
N ASP A 149 4.08 15.97 23.34
CA ASP A 149 4.30 16.53 22.00
C ASP A 149 3.61 15.70 20.92
N LEU A 150 3.46 16.28 19.75
CA LEU A 150 2.96 15.55 18.56
C LEU A 150 3.87 14.38 18.24
N GLY A 151 3.28 13.21 18.08
CA GLY A 151 4.02 11.97 17.80
C GLY A 151 4.22 11.09 19.02
N ASP A 152 4.10 11.61 20.23
CA ASP A 152 4.18 10.82 21.46
C ASP A 152 3.11 9.74 21.49
N PHE A 153 3.39 8.65 22.18
CA PHE A 153 2.35 7.70 22.60
C PHE A 153 1.98 7.96 24.04
N ILE A 154 0.69 8.07 24.29
CA ILE A 154 0.15 8.27 25.63
C ILE A 154 -0.95 7.26 25.93
N GLU A 155 -1.12 6.97 27.21
CA GLU A 155 -2.27 6.28 27.80
C GLU A 155 -3.18 7.31 28.45
N ALA A 156 -4.48 7.13 28.32
CA ALA A 156 -5.48 7.91 29.03
C ALA A 156 -6.48 6.98 29.71
N ARG A 157 -6.92 7.37 30.92
CA ARG A 157 -8.06 6.80 31.59
C ARG A 157 -9.09 7.89 31.81
N GLY A 158 -10.35 7.54 31.62
CA GLY A 158 -11.46 8.50 31.80
C GLY A 158 -12.75 7.95 31.26
N VAL A 159 -13.75 8.80 31.17
CA VAL A 159 -15.14 8.45 30.85
C VAL A 159 -15.50 8.98 29.46
N ALA A 160 -16.16 8.15 28.65
CA ALA A 160 -16.65 8.57 27.34
C ALA A 160 -17.75 9.63 27.49
N MET A 161 -17.69 10.67 26.65
CA MET A 161 -18.64 11.75 26.59
C MET A 161 -18.80 12.29 25.17
N ALA A 162 -19.91 12.96 24.90
CA ALA A 162 -20.04 13.84 23.74
C ALA A 162 -19.74 15.29 24.13
N THR A 163 -18.91 15.98 23.36
CA THR A 163 -18.72 17.43 23.52
C THR A 163 -19.99 18.20 23.12
N GLN A 164 -20.06 19.50 23.45
CA GLN A 164 -21.17 20.38 23.03
C GLN A 164 -21.43 20.38 21.51
N LYS A 165 -20.37 20.07 20.69
CA LYS A 165 -20.49 19.95 19.24
C LYS A 165 -20.77 18.51 18.75
N GLY A 166 -21.05 17.59 19.68
CA GLY A 166 -21.37 16.20 19.37
C GLY A 166 -20.15 15.30 19.09
N GLU A 167 -18.91 15.79 19.24
CA GLU A 167 -17.71 14.95 19.04
C GLU A 167 -17.52 14.00 20.22
N LEU A 168 -17.44 12.69 19.91
CA LEU A 168 -17.10 11.67 20.90
C LEU A 168 -15.69 11.92 21.45
N SER A 169 -15.59 12.02 22.77
CA SER A 169 -14.35 12.25 23.48
C SER A 169 -14.27 11.37 24.72
N ILE A 170 -13.06 11.12 25.20
CA ILE A 170 -12.85 10.65 26.56
C ILE A 170 -12.49 11.86 27.42
N ARG A 171 -13.30 12.16 28.44
CA ARG A 171 -12.95 13.09 29.51
C ARG A 171 -11.86 12.42 30.33
N ALA A 172 -10.62 12.85 30.12
CA ALA A 172 -9.46 12.26 30.74
C ALA A 172 -9.37 12.62 32.21
N GLU A 173 -9.22 11.61 33.06
CA GLU A 173 -9.00 11.73 34.51
C GLU A 173 -7.52 11.50 34.85
N ARG A 174 -6.84 10.66 34.07
CA ARG A 174 -5.40 10.39 34.18
C ARG A 174 -4.78 10.28 32.80
N LEU A 175 -3.55 10.80 32.69
CA LEU A 175 -2.71 10.68 31.52
C LEU A 175 -1.33 10.11 31.91
N ARG A 176 -0.77 9.31 31.05
CA ARG A 176 0.59 8.79 31.19
C ARG A 176 1.30 8.79 29.84
N LEU A 177 2.51 9.32 29.79
CA LEU A 177 3.37 9.14 28.64
C LEU A 177 3.86 7.70 28.56
N LEU A 178 3.72 7.07 27.40
CA LEU A 178 4.21 5.72 27.12
C LEU A 178 5.53 5.75 26.34
N THR A 179 5.60 6.62 25.31
CA THR A 179 6.79 6.72 24.48
C THR A 179 6.95 8.15 23.97
N LYS A 180 8.08 8.76 24.30
CA LYS A 180 8.45 10.09 23.83
C LYS A 180 8.97 10.06 22.39
N ALA A 181 8.36 10.82 21.50
CA ALA A 181 8.81 11.01 20.13
C ALA A 181 9.79 12.19 20.07
N TYR A 182 11.08 11.93 19.89
CA TYR A 182 12.06 13.00 19.79
C TYR A 182 11.99 13.76 18.48
N ARG A 183 11.80 13.05 17.35
CA ARG A 183 11.68 13.69 16.04
C ARG A 183 10.27 14.21 15.81
N PRO A 184 10.10 15.43 15.28
CA PRO A 184 8.79 15.94 14.91
C PRO A 184 8.19 15.12 13.77
N LEU A 185 6.87 14.94 13.81
CA LEU A 185 6.16 14.35 12.68
C LEU A 185 6.00 15.40 11.57
N PRO A 186 6.15 15.03 10.31
CA PRO A 186 5.83 15.92 9.21
C PRO A 186 4.34 16.22 9.19
N THR A 187 3.98 17.41 8.72
CA THR A 187 2.59 17.77 8.48
C THR A 187 2.05 17.02 7.26
N LYS A 188 0.74 16.83 7.19
CA LYS A 188 0.07 16.21 6.00
C LYS A 188 0.43 16.89 4.68
N THR A 189 0.80 18.18 4.73
CA THR A 189 1.12 18.98 3.55
C THR A 189 2.60 18.93 3.17
N SER A 190 3.49 18.56 4.08
CA SER A 190 4.94 18.61 3.87
C SER A 190 5.56 17.30 3.39
N PHE A 191 4.89 16.15 3.55
CA PHE A 191 5.44 14.84 3.21
C PHE A 191 4.76 14.26 1.94
N LYS A 192 5.04 14.91 0.78
CA LYS A 192 4.42 14.58 -0.51
C LYS A 192 5.38 13.95 -1.51
N ASP A 193 6.69 14.19 -1.36
CA ASP A 193 7.70 13.65 -2.26
C ASP A 193 7.66 12.12 -2.28
N VAL A 194 7.50 11.57 -3.48
CA VAL A 194 7.27 10.13 -3.67
C VAL A 194 8.48 9.32 -3.22
N GLU A 195 9.68 9.76 -3.55
CA GLU A 195 10.91 9.04 -3.18
C GLU A 195 11.10 9.04 -1.66
N SER A 196 10.93 10.18 -1.00
CA SER A 196 10.98 10.29 0.45
C SER A 196 9.95 9.41 1.14
N ARG A 197 8.73 9.31 0.59
CA ARG A 197 7.68 8.42 1.09
C ARG A 197 8.05 6.93 0.98
N TYR A 198 8.73 6.54 -0.08
CA TYR A 198 9.24 5.16 -0.21
C TYR A 198 10.40 4.87 0.73
N ARG A 199 11.34 5.79 0.87
CA ARG A 199 12.52 5.62 1.76
C ARG A 199 12.15 5.66 3.24
N MET A 200 11.22 6.52 3.63
CA MET A 200 10.77 6.70 5.02
C MET A 200 9.32 6.21 5.19
N ARG A 201 9.06 4.96 4.82
CA ARG A 201 7.72 4.38 4.85
C ARG A 201 7.05 4.47 6.22
N TYR A 202 7.80 4.35 7.30
CA TYR A 202 7.32 4.51 8.67
C TYR A 202 6.79 5.92 8.95
N VAL A 203 7.37 6.95 8.33
CA VAL A 203 6.87 8.33 8.40
C VAL A 203 5.63 8.51 7.51
N ASP A 204 5.67 7.92 6.30
CA ASP A 204 4.56 7.96 5.35
C ASP A 204 3.27 7.36 5.94
N LEU A 205 3.37 6.25 6.67
CA LEU A 205 2.24 5.62 7.37
C LEU A 205 1.60 6.54 8.42
N VAL A 206 2.38 7.40 9.04
CA VAL A 206 1.85 8.38 10.01
C VAL A 206 1.23 9.59 9.30
N ALA A 207 1.95 10.16 8.32
CA ALA A 207 1.53 11.37 7.61
C ALA A 207 0.37 11.12 6.64
N ASN A 208 0.32 9.94 6.01
CA ASN A 208 -0.64 9.53 4.98
C ASN A 208 -1.38 8.24 5.38
N PRO A 209 -2.40 8.30 6.26
CA PRO A 209 -3.05 7.11 6.84
C PRO A 209 -3.63 6.13 5.81
N HIS A 210 -4.07 6.62 4.64
CA HIS A 210 -4.59 5.79 3.55
C HIS A 210 -3.57 4.76 3.04
N VAL A 211 -2.27 5.01 3.21
CA VAL A 211 -1.20 4.08 2.83
C VAL A 211 -1.30 2.75 3.60
N ALA A 212 -1.74 2.78 4.85
CA ALA A 212 -1.96 1.56 5.63
C ALA A 212 -3.00 0.62 4.99
N GLY A 213 -3.98 1.18 4.24
CA GLY A 213 -4.96 0.40 3.49
C GLY A 213 -4.31 -0.50 2.43
N VAL A 214 -3.26 -0.02 1.75
CA VAL A 214 -2.51 -0.81 0.75
C VAL A 214 -1.84 -2.03 1.40
N PHE A 215 -1.26 -1.88 2.59
CA PHE A 215 -0.63 -2.99 3.32
C PHE A 215 -1.66 -4.00 3.81
N ARG A 216 -2.81 -3.53 4.34
CA ARG A 216 -3.92 -4.41 4.73
C ARG A 216 -4.48 -5.17 3.55
N ALA A 217 -4.67 -4.50 2.40
CA ALA A 217 -5.10 -5.14 1.16
C ALA A 217 -4.13 -6.21 0.69
N ARG A 218 -2.82 -5.92 0.69
CA ARG A 218 -1.80 -6.91 0.33
C ARG A 218 -1.88 -8.15 1.22
N SER A 219 -1.99 -7.98 2.53
CA SER A 219 -2.13 -9.10 3.47
C SER A 219 -3.40 -9.89 3.23
N ALA A 220 -4.53 -9.22 2.96
CA ALA A 220 -5.80 -9.86 2.65
C ALA A 220 -5.75 -10.62 1.31
N ILE A 221 -5.09 -10.07 0.28
CA ILE A 221 -4.88 -10.73 -1.02
C ILE A 221 -4.09 -12.02 -0.83
N VAL A 222 -2.95 -11.96 -0.14
CA VAL A 222 -2.09 -13.14 0.08
C VAL A 222 -2.84 -14.22 0.86
N ALA A 223 -3.61 -13.85 1.87
CA ALA A 223 -4.44 -14.80 2.62
C ALA A 223 -5.54 -15.43 1.75
N ALA A 224 -6.19 -14.63 0.87
CA ALA A 224 -7.22 -15.15 -0.03
C ALA A 224 -6.65 -16.08 -1.13
N LEU A 225 -5.42 -15.81 -1.61
CA LEU A 225 -4.72 -16.71 -2.54
C LEU A 225 -4.46 -18.07 -1.90
N ARG A 226 -3.96 -18.10 -0.66
CA ARG A 226 -3.76 -19.34 0.11
C ARG A 226 -5.09 -20.09 0.29
N GLU A 227 -6.11 -19.40 0.78
CA GLU A 227 -7.44 -19.98 0.99
C GLU A 227 -7.99 -20.63 -0.30
N PHE A 228 -7.81 -19.94 -1.44
CA PHE A 228 -8.27 -20.46 -2.74
C PHE A 228 -7.55 -21.75 -3.18
N LEU A 229 -6.23 -21.78 -3.03
CA LEU A 229 -5.39 -22.90 -3.45
C LEU A 229 -5.51 -24.08 -2.48
N ASP A 230 -5.47 -23.82 -1.16
CA ASP A 230 -5.63 -24.85 -0.13
C ASP A 230 -6.99 -25.57 -0.28
N ALA A 231 -8.07 -24.82 -0.52
CA ALA A 231 -9.41 -25.39 -0.76
C ALA A 231 -9.48 -26.27 -2.00
N ARG A 232 -8.51 -26.18 -2.91
CA ARG A 232 -8.37 -27.01 -4.12
C ARG A 232 -7.34 -28.14 -3.99
N GLY A 233 -6.82 -28.34 -2.78
CA GLY A 233 -5.86 -29.40 -2.46
C GLY A 233 -4.44 -29.11 -2.96
N PHE A 234 -4.10 -27.85 -3.19
CA PHE A 234 -2.71 -27.48 -3.40
C PHE A 234 -1.94 -27.45 -2.07
N LEU A 235 -0.71 -27.92 -2.08
CA LEU A 235 0.20 -27.86 -0.96
C LEU A 235 1.11 -26.63 -1.10
N GLU A 236 1.11 -25.72 -0.11
CA GLU A 236 2.11 -24.65 -0.03
C GLU A 236 3.46 -25.25 0.34
N VAL A 237 4.49 -24.92 -0.43
CA VAL A 237 5.85 -25.40 -0.21
C VAL A 237 6.83 -24.24 -0.19
N GLU A 238 8.00 -24.46 0.41
CA GLU A 238 9.15 -23.56 0.36
C GLU A 238 10.31 -24.27 -0.32
N THR A 239 10.81 -23.64 -1.39
CA THR A 239 11.96 -24.16 -2.13
C THR A 239 13.19 -23.26 -1.93
N PRO A 240 14.42 -23.74 -2.24
CA PRO A 240 15.63 -22.98 -2.03
C PRO A 240 15.59 -21.59 -2.69
N THR A 241 16.06 -20.57 -1.99
CA THR A 241 16.22 -19.21 -2.53
C THR A 241 17.55 -19.07 -3.28
N MET A 242 18.59 -19.81 -2.85
CA MET A 242 19.90 -19.84 -3.50
C MET A 242 20.01 -21.05 -4.41
N HIS A 243 20.25 -20.81 -5.67
CA HIS A 243 20.32 -21.83 -6.74
C HIS A 243 21.74 -21.99 -7.27
N THR A 244 22.10 -23.19 -7.63
CA THR A 244 23.34 -23.47 -8.37
C THR A 244 23.17 -23.25 -9.88
N LEU A 245 21.94 -23.35 -10.38
CA LEU A 245 21.60 -23.13 -11.78
C LEU A 245 20.46 -22.12 -11.87
N VAL A 246 20.62 -21.14 -12.76
CA VAL A 246 19.60 -20.15 -13.07
C VAL A 246 18.58 -20.75 -14.03
N GLY A 247 17.30 -20.57 -13.77
CA GLY A 247 16.25 -21.06 -14.66
C GLY A 247 14.83 -20.65 -14.21
N GLY A 248 13.84 -20.95 -15.05
CA GLY A 248 12.44 -20.66 -14.80
C GLY A 248 11.98 -19.27 -15.26
N ALA A 249 12.87 -18.41 -15.73
CA ALA A 249 12.55 -17.12 -16.34
C ALA A 249 13.72 -16.61 -17.20
N THR A 250 13.44 -15.65 -18.08
CA THR A 250 14.47 -14.92 -18.83
C THR A 250 14.80 -13.63 -18.09
N ALA A 251 15.72 -13.70 -17.12
CA ALA A 251 16.14 -12.57 -16.29
C ALA A 251 17.60 -12.71 -15.85
N LYS A 252 18.24 -11.57 -15.52
CA LYS A 252 19.59 -11.57 -14.97
C LYS A 252 19.54 -11.85 -13.46
N PRO A 253 20.28 -12.86 -12.94
CA PRO A 253 20.30 -13.17 -11.52
C PRO A 253 21.25 -12.25 -10.75
N PHE A 254 21.03 -12.11 -9.44
CA PHE A 254 22.06 -11.68 -8.50
C PHE A 254 22.95 -12.89 -8.17
N LYS A 255 24.25 -12.66 -8.09
CA LYS A 255 25.26 -13.67 -7.74
C LYS A 255 25.68 -13.52 -6.28
N THR A 256 25.96 -14.64 -5.63
CA THR A 256 26.57 -14.70 -4.31
C THR A 256 27.55 -15.86 -4.24
N HIS A 257 28.29 -16.01 -3.12
CA HIS A 257 29.29 -17.04 -2.94
C HIS A 257 29.11 -17.76 -1.60
N HIS A 258 29.14 -19.07 -1.63
CA HIS A 258 29.11 -19.90 -0.42
C HIS A 258 30.54 -20.17 0.03
N ASN A 259 31.02 -19.45 1.05
CA ASN A 259 32.44 -19.48 1.47
C ASN A 259 32.94 -20.86 1.87
N ALA A 260 32.15 -21.63 2.61
CA ALA A 260 32.58 -22.94 3.11
C ALA A 260 32.68 -24.02 2.01
N LEU A 261 31.93 -23.87 0.92
CA LEU A 261 31.92 -24.82 -0.19
C LEU A 261 32.66 -24.28 -1.43
N ASP A 262 33.18 -23.06 -1.35
CA ASP A 262 33.79 -22.35 -2.49
C ASP A 262 32.94 -22.44 -3.75
N LEU A 263 31.64 -22.12 -3.63
CA LEU A 263 30.65 -22.33 -4.67
C LEU A 263 29.90 -21.02 -5.03
N GLU A 264 29.89 -20.68 -6.33
CA GLU A 264 29.02 -19.59 -6.82
C GLU A 264 27.56 -20.03 -6.77
N LEU A 265 26.70 -19.15 -6.21
CA LEU A 265 25.26 -19.33 -6.13
C LEU A 265 24.55 -18.12 -6.72
N PHE A 266 23.30 -18.32 -7.10
CA PHE A 266 22.43 -17.30 -7.66
C PHE A 266 21.17 -17.14 -6.80
N LEU A 267 20.76 -15.91 -6.53
CA LEU A 267 19.44 -15.67 -5.99
C LEU A 267 18.40 -16.01 -7.06
N ARG A 268 17.37 -16.79 -6.69
CA ARG A 268 16.38 -17.29 -7.63
C ARG A 268 15.63 -16.18 -8.37
N ILE A 269 15.49 -16.34 -9.66
CA ILE A 269 14.68 -15.51 -10.54
C ILE A 269 13.23 -16.02 -10.64
N ALA A 270 13.01 -17.30 -10.31
CA ALA A 270 11.74 -18.02 -10.25
C ALA A 270 11.90 -19.33 -9.44
N PRO A 271 10.87 -19.86 -8.77
CA PRO A 271 10.90 -21.16 -8.09
C PRO A 271 10.59 -22.35 -9.02
N GLU A 272 10.30 -22.13 -10.29
CA GLU A 272 9.76 -23.06 -11.29
C GLU A 272 10.39 -24.45 -11.28
N LEU A 273 11.74 -24.51 -11.39
CA LEU A 273 12.43 -25.79 -11.55
C LEU A 273 12.30 -26.69 -10.31
N PHE A 274 12.26 -26.10 -9.13
CA PHE A 274 12.07 -26.84 -7.87
C PHE A 274 10.63 -27.31 -7.73
N LEU A 275 9.65 -26.47 -8.08
CA LEU A 275 8.23 -26.85 -8.04
C LEU A 275 7.94 -28.00 -9.03
N LYS A 276 8.51 -27.96 -10.23
CA LYS A 276 8.44 -29.06 -11.20
C LYS A 276 9.05 -30.36 -10.67
N ARG A 277 10.17 -30.29 -9.95
CA ARG A 277 10.78 -31.47 -9.29
C ARG A 277 9.86 -32.07 -8.23
N LEU A 278 9.13 -31.26 -7.49
CA LEU A 278 8.16 -31.73 -6.51
C LEU A 278 6.99 -32.45 -7.21
N VAL A 279 6.53 -31.94 -8.36
CA VAL A 279 5.50 -32.61 -9.17
C VAL A 279 6.02 -33.96 -9.68
N VAL A 280 7.28 -34.03 -10.19
CA VAL A 280 7.92 -35.30 -10.56
C VAL A 280 8.04 -36.24 -9.37
N GLY A 281 8.25 -35.72 -8.16
CA GLY A 281 8.30 -36.48 -6.91
C GLY A 281 6.95 -37.00 -6.42
N GLY A 282 5.83 -36.66 -7.09
CA GLY A 282 4.50 -37.14 -6.78
C GLY A 282 3.56 -36.16 -6.09
N PHE A 283 3.95 -34.93 -5.86
CA PHE A 283 3.03 -33.88 -5.44
C PHE A 283 2.21 -33.39 -6.63
N GLU A 284 0.95 -33.77 -6.70
CA GLU A 284 0.12 -33.43 -7.86
C GLU A 284 -0.28 -31.96 -7.95
N ARG A 285 -0.30 -31.24 -6.82
CA ARG A 285 -0.67 -29.84 -6.72
C ARG A 285 0.21 -29.13 -5.70
N VAL A 286 1.01 -28.20 -6.16
CA VAL A 286 1.93 -27.43 -5.31
C VAL A 286 1.90 -25.95 -5.67
N TYR A 287 2.13 -25.09 -4.70
CA TYR A 287 2.36 -23.68 -4.94
C TYR A 287 3.37 -23.10 -3.96
N GLU A 288 3.97 -22.00 -4.34
CA GLU A 288 4.86 -21.21 -3.49
C GLU A 288 4.58 -19.74 -3.68
N ILE A 289 4.45 -19.00 -2.57
CA ILE A 289 4.48 -17.54 -2.56
C ILE A 289 5.89 -17.12 -2.25
N ALA A 290 6.65 -16.82 -3.28
CA ALA A 290 8.09 -16.75 -3.27
C ALA A 290 8.62 -15.31 -3.36
N ARG A 291 9.72 -15.03 -2.64
CA ARG A 291 10.55 -13.87 -2.93
C ARG A 291 11.51 -14.24 -4.07
N CYS A 292 11.46 -13.43 -5.14
CA CYS A 292 12.32 -13.60 -6.32
C CYS A 292 13.12 -12.34 -6.58
N TYR A 293 14.23 -12.49 -7.33
CA TYR A 293 15.25 -11.47 -7.50
C TYR A 293 15.65 -11.37 -8.97
N ARG A 294 15.59 -10.20 -9.52
CA ARG A 294 16.04 -9.92 -10.91
C ARG A 294 16.96 -8.73 -10.92
N ASN A 295 18.21 -8.84 -11.42
CA ASN A 295 19.23 -7.79 -11.49
C ASN A 295 19.06 -6.98 -12.78
N GLU A 296 17.97 -6.24 -12.86
CA GLU A 296 17.53 -5.48 -14.02
C GLU A 296 17.24 -4.02 -13.64
N GLY A 297 16.83 -3.21 -14.61
CA GLY A 297 16.53 -1.80 -14.40
C GLY A 297 15.35 -1.57 -13.48
N LEU A 298 15.40 -0.48 -12.69
CA LEU A 298 14.31 -0.06 -11.81
C LEU A 298 13.24 0.73 -12.57
N SER A 299 11.98 0.48 -12.25
CA SER A 299 10.85 1.30 -12.67
C SER A 299 9.79 1.37 -11.58
N THR A 300 8.73 2.14 -11.80
CA THR A 300 7.59 2.20 -10.87
C THR A 300 6.87 0.85 -10.70
N ARG A 301 7.09 -0.10 -11.60
CA ARG A 301 6.47 -1.44 -11.60
C ARG A 301 7.48 -2.57 -11.38
N HIS A 302 8.78 -2.31 -11.49
CA HIS A 302 9.84 -3.32 -11.41
C HIS A 302 10.81 -2.99 -10.30
N ASN A 303 10.80 -3.83 -9.26
CA ASN A 303 11.80 -3.83 -8.20
C ASN A 303 12.73 -5.03 -8.40
N PRO A 304 14.01 -4.93 -8.01
CA PRO A 304 14.96 -6.05 -8.13
C PRO A 304 14.61 -7.23 -7.22
N GLU A 305 13.81 -6.97 -6.19
CA GLU A 305 13.28 -7.95 -5.25
C GLU A 305 11.76 -7.81 -5.18
N PHE A 306 11.04 -8.89 -5.47
CA PHE A 306 9.57 -8.88 -5.51
C PHE A 306 8.98 -10.22 -5.06
N THR A 307 7.71 -10.22 -4.72
CA THR A 307 6.96 -11.44 -4.38
C THR A 307 6.15 -11.87 -5.60
N MET A 308 6.23 -13.17 -5.93
CA MET A 308 5.38 -13.80 -6.94
C MET A 308 4.75 -15.06 -6.35
N ILE A 309 3.69 -15.52 -6.97
CA ILE A 309 3.10 -16.83 -6.73
C ILE A 309 3.30 -17.69 -7.97
N GLU A 310 3.76 -18.91 -7.78
CA GLU A 310 3.73 -19.94 -8.81
C GLU A 310 2.99 -21.17 -8.28
N TYR A 311 2.21 -21.81 -9.13
CA TYR A 311 1.49 -23.03 -8.79
C TYR A 311 1.49 -24.00 -9.96
N TYR A 312 1.59 -25.28 -9.65
CA TYR A 312 1.72 -26.39 -10.60
C TYR A 312 0.71 -27.47 -10.26
N GLN A 313 0.06 -27.99 -11.30
CA GLN A 313 -0.94 -29.04 -11.18
C GLN A 313 -0.70 -30.13 -12.20
N ALA A 314 -0.52 -31.36 -11.74
CA ALA A 314 -0.51 -32.54 -12.59
C ALA A 314 -1.89 -32.79 -13.21
N TYR A 315 -1.94 -33.45 -14.35
CA TYR A 315 -3.16 -33.77 -15.09
C TYR A 315 -4.01 -32.55 -15.50
N ALA A 316 -3.40 -31.40 -15.64
CA ALA A 316 -4.04 -30.15 -16.03
C ALA A 316 -3.48 -29.64 -17.36
N THR A 317 -4.32 -28.97 -18.12
CA THR A 317 -3.93 -28.23 -19.32
C THR A 317 -3.85 -26.75 -19.05
N TYR A 318 -3.41 -25.95 -20.01
CA TYR A 318 -3.40 -24.49 -19.89
C TYR A 318 -4.82 -23.93 -19.75
N GLU A 319 -5.84 -24.56 -20.36
CA GLU A 319 -7.24 -24.15 -20.19
C GLU A 319 -7.70 -24.32 -18.74
N THR A 320 -7.34 -25.44 -18.09
CA THR A 320 -7.61 -25.68 -16.66
C THR A 320 -7.01 -24.56 -15.80
N LEU A 321 -5.78 -24.13 -16.13
CA LEU A 321 -5.11 -23.05 -15.40
C LEU A 321 -5.70 -21.66 -15.69
N MET A 322 -6.21 -21.44 -16.93
CA MET A 322 -6.96 -20.21 -17.25
C MET A 322 -8.24 -20.14 -16.41
N ASP A 323 -9.05 -21.21 -16.37
CA ASP A 323 -10.26 -21.29 -15.53
C ASP A 323 -9.93 -21.06 -14.05
N GLY A 324 -8.86 -21.72 -13.57
CA GLY A 324 -8.38 -21.57 -12.21
C GLY A 324 -7.95 -20.13 -11.87
N THR A 325 -7.24 -19.47 -12.79
CA THR A 325 -6.77 -18.09 -12.61
C THR A 325 -7.93 -17.11 -12.57
N GLU A 326 -8.89 -17.24 -13.48
CA GLU A 326 -10.11 -16.42 -13.46
C GLU A 326 -10.88 -16.56 -12.15
N ALA A 327 -11.10 -17.82 -11.71
CA ALA A 327 -11.78 -18.10 -10.45
C ALA A 327 -11.01 -17.56 -9.24
N MET A 328 -9.67 -17.66 -9.23
CA MET A 328 -8.80 -17.16 -8.19
C MET A 328 -8.89 -15.63 -8.06
N LEU A 329 -8.86 -14.90 -9.17
CA LEU A 329 -8.97 -13.44 -9.15
C LEU A 329 -10.34 -12.98 -8.64
N ARG A 330 -11.44 -13.65 -9.04
CA ARG A 330 -12.79 -13.36 -8.51
C ARG A 330 -12.90 -13.69 -7.02
N HIS A 331 -12.29 -14.78 -6.57
CA HIS A 331 -12.26 -15.15 -5.14
C HIS A 331 -11.52 -14.09 -4.32
N VAL A 332 -10.35 -13.64 -4.77
CA VAL A 332 -9.58 -12.58 -4.09
C VAL A 332 -10.41 -11.31 -4.00
N ASP A 333 -11.09 -10.89 -5.07
CA ASP A 333 -11.92 -9.69 -5.07
C ASP A 333 -13.08 -9.79 -4.07
N ALA A 334 -13.76 -10.93 -4.02
CA ALA A 334 -14.82 -11.19 -3.04
C ALA A 334 -14.30 -11.13 -1.59
N ARG A 335 -13.14 -11.74 -1.32
CA ARG A 335 -12.53 -11.71 0.02
C ARG A 335 -12.07 -10.31 0.44
N LEU A 336 -11.64 -9.48 -0.51
CA LEU A 336 -11.34 -8.08 -0.23
C LEU A 336 -12.60 -7.30 0.13
N ALA A 337 -13.72 -7.54 -0.55
CA ALA A 337 -15.01 -6.93 -0.24
C ALA A 337 -15.50 -7.28 1.17
N GLU A 338 -15.30 -8.51 1.62
CA GLU A 338 -15.67 -8.97 2.96
C GLU A 338 -14.76 -8.38 4.06
N ARG A 339 -13.44 -8.40 3.83
CA ARG A 339 -12.44 -8.04 4.85
C ARG A 339 -12.19 -6.54 4.97
N LEU A 340 -12.38 -5.80 3.88
CA LEU A 340 -12.07 -4.37 3.75
C LEU A 340 -13.17 -3.65 2.94
N PRO A 341 -14.44 -3.69 3.38
CA PRO A 341 -15.58 -3.28 2.56
C PRO A 341 -15.50 -1.81 2.11
N ALA A 342 -15.08 -0.90 2.98
CA ALA A 342 -14.99 0.53 2.65
C ALA A 342 -13.86 0.82 1.66
N GLU A 343 -12.67 0.27 1.90
CA GLU A 343 -11.52 0.38 1.01
C GLU A 343 -11.80 -0.29 -0.34
N HIS A 344 -12.40 -1.50 -0.32
CA HIS A 344 -12.77 -2.22 -1.54
C HIS A 344 -13.76 -1.41 -2.39
N ALA A 345 -14.80 -0.85 -1.81
CA ALA A 345 -15.76 -0.01 -2.54
C ALA A 345 -15.07 1.19 -3.21
N ALA A 346 -14.15 1.86 -2.51
CA ALA A 346 -13.38 2.97 -3.06
C ALA A 346 -12.46 2.54 -4.23
N TRP A 347 -11.85 1.35 -4.16
CA TRP A 347 -11.02 0.81 -5.25
C TRP A 347 -11.86 0.37 -6.45
N VAL A 348 -13.00 -0.26 -6.22
CA VAL A 348 -13.93 -0.66 -7.30
C VAL A 348 -14.43 0.57 -8.07
N ALA A 349 -14.73 1.68 -7.38
CA ALA A 349 -15.13 2.93 -8.02
C ALA A 349 -14.04 3.52 -8.94
N GLN A 350 -12.77 3.23 -8.66
CA GLN A 350 -11.62 3.69 -9.46
C GLN A 350 -11.08 2.62 -10.41
N ARG A 351 -11.66 1.41 -10.39
CA ARG A 351 -11.18 0.26 -11.15
C ARG A 351 -11.42 0.49 -12.65
N THR A 352 -10.36 0.36 -13.43
CA THR A 352 -10.38 0.51 -14.90
C THR A 352 -10.60 -0.79 -15.67
N TYR A 353 -10.76 -1.92 -14.95
CA TYR A 353 -10.98 -3.26 -15.52
C TYR A 353 -12.17 -3.95 -14.82
N SER A 354 -12.77 -4.93 -15.52
CA SER A 354 -13.86 -5.79 -15.01
C SER A 354 -13.33 -7.20 -14.76
N LEU A 355 -13.78 -7.85 -13.68
CA LEU A 355 -13.53 -9.27 -13.41
C LEU A 355 -14.71 -10.18 -13.77
N GLU A 356 -15.78 -9.64 -14.36
CA GLU A 356 -16.96 -10.40 -14.77
C GLU A 356 -16.65 -11.31 -15.95
N ARG A 357 -15.81 -10.81 -16.89
CA ARG A 357 -15.46 -11.52 -18.12
C ARG A 357 -13.96 -11.41 -18.37
N PHE A 358 -13.38 -12.48 -18.90
CA PHE A 358 -11.98 -12.54 -19.32
C PHE A 358 -11.92 -12.81 -20.83
N ALA A 359 -10.95 -12.19 -21.51
CA ALA A 359 -10.72 -12.41 -22.94
C ALA A 359 -9.62 -13.46 -23.12
N ARG A 360 -9.95 -14.57 -23.80
CA ARG A 360 -8.96 -15.61 -24.16
C ARG A 360 -8.66 -15.48 -25.63
N VAL A 361 -7.46 -15.03 -25.95
CA VAL A 361 -7.09 -14.65 -27.31
C VAL A 361 -5.79 -15.37 -27.71
N PRO A 362 -5.81 -16.22 -28.75
CA PRO A 362 -4.59 -16.75 -29.32
C PRO A 362 -3.68 -15.63 -29.82
N MET A 363 -2.35 -15.74 -29.62
CA MET A 363 -1.40 -14.69 -30.00
C MET A 363 -1.53 -14.29 -31.47
N ALA A 364 -1.64 -15.25 -32.38
CA ALA A 364 -1.80 -14.99 -33.81
C ALA A 364 -3.06 -14.17 -34.15
N GLU A 365 -4.19 -14.49 -33.48
CA GLU A 365 -5.43 -13.73 -33.64
C GLU A 365 -5.30 -12.33 -33.06
N GLY A 366 -4.66 -12.19 -31.89
CA GLY A 366 -4.37 -10.90 -31.26
C GLY A 366 -3.54 -10.00 -32.18
N ILE A 367 -2.49 -10.55 -32.79
CA ILE A 367 -1.64 -9.84 -33.75
C ILE A 367 -2.44 -9.41 -34.99
N ALA A 368 -3.17 -10.34 -35.62
CA ALA A 368 -3.96 -10.04 -36.79
C ALA A 368 -4.99 -8.93 -36.55
N ARG A 369 -5.69 -9.01 -35.40
CA ARG A 369 -6.65 -7.98 -34.97
C ARG A 369 -5.99 -6.63 -34.70
N ALA A 370 -4.82 -6.62 -34.05
CA ALA A 370 -4.10 -5.39 -33.74
C ALA A 370 -3.55 -4.71 -35.01
N LEU A 371 -3.00 -5.48 -35.93
CA LEU A 371 -2.52 -4.98 -37.23
C LEU A 371 -3.68 -4.41 -38.05
N SER A 372 -4.80 -5.13 -38.17
CA SER A 372 -5.99 -4.66 -38.85
C SER A 372 -6.52 -3.34 -38.27
N LYS A 373 -6.64 -3.26 -36.94
CA LYS A 373 -7.06 -2.02 -36.26
C LYS A 373 -6.09 -0.86 -36.47
N SER A 374 -4.83 -1.14 -36.78
CA SER A 374 -3.80 -0.15 -37.07
C SER A 374 -3.70 0.23 -38.53
N GLY A 375 -4.53 -0.36 -39.41
CA GLY A 375 -4.43 -0.20 -40.86
C GLY A 375 -3.13 -0.76 -41.44
N LEU A 376 -2.57 -1.79 -40.81
CA LEU A 376 -1.31 -2.43 -41.17
C LEU A 376 -1.54 -3.78 -41.83
N PRO A 377 -0.68 -4.22 -42.78
CA PRO A 377 -0.79 -5.53 -43.40
C PRO A 377 -0.46 -6.66 -42.44
N ALA A 378 -0.95 -7.87 -42.72
CA ALA A 378 -0.76 -9.04 -41.86
C ALA A 378 0.69 -9.54 -41.81
N ASP A 379 1.48 -9.24 -42.85
CA ASP A 379 2.87 -9.66 -43.01
C ASP A 379 3.92 -8.72 -42.36
N VAL A 380 3.44 -7.76 -41.53
CA VAL A 380 4.33 -6.83 -40.79
C VAL A 380 5.46 -7.55 -40.07
N PRO A 381 5.25 -8.63 -39.30
CA PRO A 381 6.33 -9.30 -38.59
C PRO A 381 7.40 -9.86 -39.54
N GLN A 382 7.00 -10.52 -40.64
CA GLN A 382 7.87 -11.12 -41.61
C GLN A 382 8.72 -10.07 -42.36
N ARG A 383 8.09 -8.96 -42.74
CA ARG A 383 8.76 -7.87 -43.44
C ARG A 383 9.72 -7.10 -42.51
N ILE A 384 9.40 -6.99 -41.23
CA ILE A 384 10.34 -6.44 -40.23
C ILE A 384 11.55 -7.32 -40.08
N ALA A 385 11.35 -8.64 -39.98
CA ALA A 385 12.45 -9.60 -39.88
C ALA A 385 13.32 -9.62 -41.12
N ALA A 386 12.72 -9.53 -42.33
CA ALA A 386 13.38 -9.45 -43.61
C ALA A 386 14.06 -8.08 -43.92
N ASP A 387 13.87 -7.08 -43.05
CA ASP A 387 14.39 -5.71 -43.17
C ASP A 387 13.90 -4.94 -44.42
N ASP A 388 12.74 -5.32 -44.95
CA ASP A 388 12.09 -4.68 -46.12
C ASP A 388 10.83 -3.86 -45.79
N ALA A 389 10.62 -3.61 -44.49
CA ALA A 389 9.44 -2.94 -43.95
C ALA A 389 9.47 -1.42 -44.17
N PRO A 390 8.38 -0.82 -44.72
CA PRO A 390 8.26 0.64 -44.85
C PRO A 390 7.84 1.27 -43.50
N ILE A 391 8.73 1.20 -42.51
CA ILE A 391 8.45 1.56 -41.11
C ILE A 391 7.90 2.99 -40.96
N LYS A 392 8.36 3.96 -41.77
CA LYS A 392 7.89 5.35 -41.72
C LYS A 392 6.40 5.44 -42.05
N GLU A 393 5.95 4.71 -43.06
CA GLU A 393 4.54 4.66 -43.48
C GLU A 393 3.68 3.95 -42.42
N TRP A 394 4.16 2.81 -41.93
CA TRP A 394 3.48 2.06 -40.90
C TRP A 394 3.38 2.80 -39.56
N ALA A 395 4.44 3.52 -39.17
CA ALA A 395 4.39 4.36 -37.97
C ALA A 395 3.33 5.48 -38.10
N LYS A 396 3.19 6.07 -39.31
CA LYS A 396 2.15 7.07 -39.59
C LYS A 396 0.75 6.45 -39.49
N ALA A 397 0.53 5.27 -40.08
CA ALA A 397 -0.75 4.58 -40.05
C ALA A 397 -1.12 4.16 -38.60
N ALA A 398 -0.19 3.55 -37.88
CA ALA A 398 -0.38 3.17 -36.49
C ALA A 398 -0.70 4.38 -35.60
N LYS A 399 0.03 5.48 -35.76
CA LYS A 399 -0.22 6.73 -35.02
C LYS A 399 -1.58 7.34 -35.34
N ALA A 400 -2.03 7.29 -36.59
CA ALA A 400 -3.36 7.73 -36.98
C ALA A 400 -4.48 6.93 -36.31
N SER A 401 -4.23 5.64 -36.01
CA SER A 401 -5.14 4.79 -35.22
C SER A 401 -4.94 4.95 -33.69
N GLY A 402 -4.07 5.89 -33.28
CA GLY A 402 -3.72 6.17 -31.87
C GLY A 402 -2.79 5.13 -31.24
N ARG A 403 -1.98 4.40 -32.01
CA ARG A 403 -1.02 3.42 -31.50
C ARG A 403 0.40 3.91 -31.76
N GLU A 404 1.18 4.01 -30.68
CA GLU A 404 2.62 4.27 -30.75
C GLU A 404 3.37 2.95 -30.55
N ILE A 405 3.71 2.30 -31.66
CA ILE A 405 4.50 1.05 -31.66
C ILE A 405 5.98 1.43 -31.61
N ASP A 406 6.73 0.75 -30.73
CA ASP A 406 8.20 0.90 -30.68
C ASP A 406 8.86 0.10 -31.82
N TRP A 407 8.86 0.69 -32.99
CA TRP A 407 9.41 0.08 -34.20
C TRP A 407 10.91 -0.21 -34.12
N THR A 408 11.65 0.58 -33.32
CA THR A 408 13.09 0.41 -33.15
C THR A 408 13.41 -0.89 -32.42
N ASN A 409 12.79 -1.08 -31.30
CA ASN A 409 12.98 -2.29 -30.49
C ASN A 409 12.31 -3.51 -31.13
N PHE A 410 11.15 -3.36 -31.76
CA PHE A 410 10.52 -4.44 -32.52
C PHE A 410 11.43 -4.96 -33.64
N ARG A 411 12.02 -4.07 -34.44
CA ARG A 411 12.97 -4.46 -35.50
C ARG A 411 14.22 -5.12 -34.95
N ALA A 412 14.75 -4.59 -33.85
CA ALA A 412 15.91 -5.18 -33.18
C ALA A 412 15.63 -6.60 -32.61
N GLY A 413 14.43 -6.80 -32.06
CA GLY A 413 13.94 -8.08 -31.56
C GLY A 413 13.71 -9.09 -32.70
N ALA A 414 12.94 -8.69 -33.70
CA ALA A 414 12.58 -9.54 -34.84
C ALA A 414 13.81 -10.09 -35.62
N LYS A 415 14.87 -9.28 -35.73
CA LYS A 415 16.13 -9.71 -36.35
C LYS A 415 16.91 -10.77 -35.58
N LYS A 416 16.62 -10.93 -34.29
CA LYS A 416 17.28 -11.93 -33.43
C LYS A 416 16.47 -13.21 -33.33
N CYS A 417 15.27 -13.26 -33.89
CA CYS A 417 14.41 -14.43 -33.85
C CYS A 417 14.99 -15.54 -34.74
N GLU A 418 15.18 -16.71 -34.18
CA GLU A 418 15.72 -17.91 -34.88
C GLU A 418 14.57 -18.82 -35.35
N SER A 419 13.36 -18.58 -34.88
CA SER A 419 12.18 -19.38 -35.25
C SER A 419 10.94 -18.52 -35.54
N PRO A 420 9.97 -19.05 -36.33
CA PRO A 420 8.69 -18.37 -36.54
C PRO A 420 7.94 -18.11 -35.25
N GLY A 421 8.07 -18.99 -34.23
CA GLY A 421 7.41 -18.79 -32.91
C GLY A 421 7.97 -17.59 -32.16
N GLU A 422 9.27 -17.39 -32.17
CA GLU A 422 9.91 -16.21 -31.57
C GLU A 422 9.49 -14.93 -32.28
N LEU A 423 9.33 -14.96 -33.59
CA LEU A 423 8.85 -13.81 -34.35
C LEU A 423 7.39 -13.46 -34.00
N VAL A 424 6.54 -14.47 -33.81
CA VAL A 424 5.15 -14.28 -33.33
C VAL A 424 5.16 -13.66 -31.94
N PHE A 425 6.00 -14.17 -31.04
CA PHE A 425 6.13 -13.62 -29.69
C PHE A 425 6.63 -12.17 -29.70
N SER A 426 7.68 -11.86 -30.47
CA SER A 426 8.19 -10.51 -30.63
C SER A 426 7.10 -9.56 -31.21
N ALA A 427 6.36 -10.02 -32.21
CA ALA A 427 5.25 -9.23 -32.74
C ALA A 427 4.15 -8.97 -31.70
N TYR A 428 3.82 -9.97 -30.88
CA TYR A 428 2.85 -9.81 -29.80
C TYR A 428 3.31 -8.75 -28.79
N GLU A 429 4.56 -8.81 -28.34
CA GLU A 429 5.17 -7.90 -27.36
C GLU A 429 5.05 -6.40 -27.78
N TYR A 430 5.29 -6.10 -29.06
CA TYR A 430 5.28 -4.70 -29.53
C TYR A 430 3.97 -4.24 -30.14
N VAL A 431 3.15 -5.12 -30.71
CA VAL A 431 1.95 -4.76 -31.46
C VAL A 431 0.66 -4.97 -30.66
N VAL A 432 0.66 -5.92 -29.72
CA VAL A 432 -0.55 -6.33 -28.97
C VAL A 432 -0.49 -5.89 -27.51
N GLU A 433 0.53 -6.35 -26.78
CA GLU A 433 0.61 -6.24 -25.33
C GLU A 433 0.45 -4.80 -24.82
N PRO A 434 1.10 -3.76 -25.38
CA PRO A 434 0.94 -2.39 -24.91
C PRO A 434 -0.48 -1.82 -25.07
N PHE A 435 -1.32 -2.49 -25.86
CA PHE A 435 -2.65 -2.01 -26.21
C PHE A 435 -3.81 -2.89 -25.70
N LEU A 436 -3.52 -3.94 -24.93
CA LEU A 436 -4.54 -4.89 -24.41
C LEU A 436 -5.67 -4.18 -23.69
N THR A 437 -5.37 -3.28 -22.77
CA THR A 437 -6.37 -2.53 -21.99
C THR A 437 -7.25 -1.63 -22.82
N ARG A 438 -6.81 -1.26 -24.00
CA ARG A 438 -7.53 -0.43 -24.97
C ARG A 438 -8.38 -1.28 -25.91
N ASP A 439 -7.85 -2.42 -26.35
CA ASP A 439 -8.45 -3.26 -27.39
C ASP A 439 -9.53 -4.18 -26.88
N TYR A 440 -9.45 -4.59 -25.63
CA TYR A 440 -10.39 -5.48 -24.97
C TYR A 440 -11.12 -4.74 -23.86
N ARG A 441 -12.37 -4.34 -24.16
CA ARG A 441 -13.21 -3.56 -23.26
C ARG A 441 -14.58 -4.21 -23.06
N THR A 442 -15.24 -3.84 -21.96
CA THR A 442 -16.66 -4.15 -21.71
C THR A 442 -17.53 -3.60 -22.83
N GLU A 443 -18.76 -4.09 -22.95
CA GLU A 443 -19.73 -3.61 -23.95
C GLU A 443 -20.00 -2.09 -23.81
N ALA A 444 -20.03 -1.58 -22.56
CA ALA A 444 -20.13 -0.15 -22.28
C ALA A 444 -18.89 0.65 -22.65
N GLY A 445 -17.75 -0.03 -22.90
CA GLY A 445 -16.47 0.62 -23.25
C GLY A 445 -15.79 1.36 -22.10
N ASP A 446 -16.34 1.30 -20.89
CA ASP A 446 -15.86 2.03 -19.70
C ASP A 446 -14.67 1.35 -19.02
N LYS A 447 -14.61 -0.01 -19.07
CA LYS A 447 -13.54 -0.82 -18.43
C LYS A 447 -12.86 -1.74 -19.43
N SER A 448 -11.59 -2.07 -19.15
CA SER A 448 -10.88 -3.13 -19.87
C SER A 448 -11.34 -4.51 -19.38
N ILE A 449 -11.23 -5.51 -20.25
CA ILE A 449 -11.43 -6.93 -19.95
C ILE A 449 -10.02 -7.53 -19.80
N PRO A 450 -9.70 -8.19 -18.67
CA PRO A 450 -8.43 -8.90 -18.46
C PRO A 450 -8.22 -10.03 -19.46
#